data_fb8ed188d24ee609e83900e77aba27ce
#
_entry.id   fb8ed188d24ee609e83900e77aba27ce
#
_cell.length_a   1.000
_cell.length_b   1.000
_cell.length_c   1.000
_cell.angle_alpha   90.00
_cell.angle_beta   90.00
_cell.angle_gamma   90.00
#
_symmetry.space_group_name_H-M   'P 1'
#
loop_
_entity.id
_entity.type
_entity.pdbx_description
1 polymer ?
#
loop_
_entity_poly.entity_id
_entity_poly.type
_entity_poly.pdbx_seq_one_letter_code
_entity_poly.pdbx_strand_id
1 'polypeptide(L)' 'MFDGREPIYHQIAEAIRGEVLSGALEEEDQVMSTTQYATTYRINPATAAKAFAQLVDEGVLYKRRGVGMFVAPG' A
#
# COMPACT_ATOMS: atom_id res chain seq x y z
N MET A 1 -5.60 15.25 2.42
CA MET A 1 -4.93 14.23 1.63
C MET A 1 -5.94 13.27 0.99
N PHE A 2 -6.72 12.56 1.80
CA PHE A 2 -7.78 11.72 1.26
C PHE A 2 -9.10 12.50 1.32
N ASP A 3 -9.82 12.52 0.20
CA ASP A 3 -11.11 13.21 0.17
C ASP A 3 -12.25 12.19 0.27
N GLY A 4 -13.48 12.64 0.27
CA GLY A 4 -14.64 11.78 0.47
C GLY A 4 -15.28 11.25 -0.81
N ARG A 5 -14.66 11.46 -1.98
CA ARG A 5 -15.27 11.06 -3.23
C ARG A 5 -15.15 9.57 -3.52
N GLU A 6 -14.11 8.93 -2.99
CA GLU A 6 -13.86 7.51 -3.16
C GLU A 6 -13.58 6.88 -1.81
N PRO A 7 -13.80 5.57 -1.68
CA PRO A 7 -13.40 4.87 -0.45
C PRO A 7 -11.92 5.10 -0.16
N ILE A 8 -11.60 5.29 1.11
CA ILE A 8 -10.22 5.56 1.54
C ILE A 8 -9.26 4.47 1.08
N TYR A 9 -9.68 3.19 1.18
CA TYR A 9 -8.80 2.08 0.77
C TYR A 9 -8.43 2.17 -0.71
N HIS A 10 -9.35 2.66 -1.54
CA HIS A 10 -9.07 2.81 -2.97
C HIS A 10 -8.07 3.93 -3.21
N GLN A 11 -8.19 5.03 -2.46
CA GLN A 11 -7.26 6.14 -2.57
C GLN A 11 -5.86 5.74 -2.11
N ILE A 12 -5.75 4.92 -1.07
CA ILE A 12 -4.47 4.39 -0.59
C ILE A 12 -3.83 3.53 -1.69
N ALA A 13 -4.61 2.62 -2.27
CA ALA A 13 -4.10 1.74 -3.32
C ALA A 13 -3.62 2.54 -4.53
N GLU A 14 -4.39 3.56 -4.93
CA GLU A 14 -4.00 4.43 -6.04
C GLU A 14 -2.71 5.18 -5.75
N ALA A 15 -2.55 5.68 -4.52
CA ALA A 15 -1.36 6.43 -4.14
C ALA A 15 -0.11 5.56 -4.21
N ILE A 16 -0.18 4.34 -3.68
CA ILE A 16 0.95 3.42 -3.68
C ILE A 16 1.25 2.95 -5.11
N ARG A 17 0.22 2.63 -5.88
CA ARG A 17 0.37 2.22 -7.28
C ARG A 17 1.07 3.32 -8.08
N GLY A 18 0.69 4.57 -7.84
CA GLY A 18 1.32 5.71 -8.49
C GLY A 18 2.79 5.85 -8.13
N GLU A 19 3.16 5.59 -6.89
CA GLU A 19 4.56 5.64 -6.46
C GLU A 19 5.39 4.56 -7.15
N VAL A 20 4.82 3.38 -7.35
CA VAL A 20 5.50 2.31 -8.08
C VAL A 20 5.67 2.68 -9.54
N LEU A 21 4.61 3.21 -10.16
CA LEU A 21 4.66 3.58 -11.57
C LEU A 21 5.61 4.74 -11.85
N SER A 22 5.73 5.68 -10.92
CA SER A 22 6.60 6.84 -11.08
C SER A 22 8.06 6.55 -10.77
N GLY A 23 8.35 5.41 -10.16
CA GLY A 23 9.69 5.04 -9.73
C GLY A 23 10.06 5.52 -8.35
N ALA A 24 9.13 6.17 -7.64
CA ALA A 24 9.37 6.57 -6.24
C ALA A 24 9.57 5.34 -5.36
N LEU A 25 8.85 4.25 -5.67
CA LEU A 25 9.07 2.95 -5.07
C LEU A 25 9.56 2.02 -6.18
N GLU A 26 10.72 1.40 -5.96
CA GLU A 26 11.31 0.48 -6.93
C GLU A 26 11.03 -0.96 -6.55
N GLU A 27 11.28 -1.87 -7.49
CA GLU A 27 11.13 -3.30 -7.22
C GLU A 27 11.92 -3.70 -5.98
N GLU A 28 11.32 -4.54 -5.16
CA GLU A 28 11.91 -5.07 -3.94
C GLU A 28 12.08 -4.05 -2.83
N ASP A 29 11.65 -2.79 -3.03
CA ASP A 29 11.64 -1.82 -1.95
C ASP A 29 10.62 -2.24 -0.90
N GLN A 30 10.99 -2.10 0.35
CA GLN A 30 10.08 -2.36 1.45
C GLN A 30 9.14 -1.17 1.63
N VAL A 31 7.85 -1.47 1.75
CA VAL A 31 6.84 -0.43 2.03
C VAL A 31 6.48 -0.48 3.51
N MET A 32 5.82 0.57 3.99
CA MET A 32 5.33 0.60 5.37
C MET A 32 4.42 -0.59 5.63
N SER A 33 4.47 -1.11 6.87
CA SER A 33 3.47 -2.10 7.28
C SER A 33 2.09 -1.44 7.33
N THR A 34 1.03 -2.25 7.30
CA THR A 34 -0.32 -1.71 7.38
C THR A 34 -0.53 -0.91 8.67
N THR A 35 0.01 -1.40 9.78
CA THR A 35 -0.09 -0.70 11.07
C THR A 35 0.64 0.63 11.03
N GLN A 36 1.86 0.63 10.50
CA GLN A 36 2.66 1.84 10.40
C GLN A 36 1.99 2.87 9.47
N TYR A 37 1.46 2.40 8.35
CA TYR A 37 0.77 3.27 7.41
C TYR A 37 -0.46 3.90 8.05
N ALA A 38 -1.25 3.07 8.74
CA ALA A 38 -2.46 3.55 9.42
C ALA A 38 -2.13 4.60 10.49
N THR A 39 -1.07 4.38 11.26
CA THR A 39 -0.66 5.32 12.28
C THR A 39 -0.15 6.63 11.67
N THR A 40 0.68 6.51 10.63
CA THR A 40 1.28 7.69 9.98
C THR A 40 0.23 8.61 9.37
N TYR A 41 -0.76 8.03 8.71
CA TYR A 41 -1.79 8.80 8.01
C TYR A 41 -3.10 8.90 8.78
N ARG A 42 -3.13 8.40 10.02
CA ARG A 42 -4.32 8.41 10.89
C ARG A 42 -5.54 7.80 10.20
N ILE A 43 -5.34 6.59 9.69
CA ILE A 43 -6.36 5.84 8.96
C ILE A 43 -6.70 4.59 9.78
N ASN A 44 -7.93 4.12 9.64
CA ASN A 44 -8.33 2.86 10.27
C ASN A 44 -7.42 1.73 9.77
N PRO A 45 -6.81 0.94 10.69
CA PRO A 45 -5.92 -0.15 10.27
C PRO A 45 -6.58 -1.18 9.35
N ALA A 46 -7.86 -1.46 9.54
CA ALA A 46 -8.57 -2.39 8.66
C ALA A 46 -8.69 -1.83 7.24
N THR A 47 -8.85 -0.51 7.11
CA THR A 47 -8.92 0.16 5.82
C THR A 47 -7.57 0.08 5.11
N ALA A 48 -6.48 0.33 5.85
CA ALA A 48 -5.13 0.21 5.28
C ALA A 48 -4.85 -1.23 4.86
N ALA A 49 -5.24 -2.21 5.69
CA ALA A 49 -5.06 -3.62 5.37
C ALA A 49 -5.81 -4.01 4.10
N LYS A 50 -7.01 -3.48 3.92
CA LYS A 50 -7.81 -3.76 2.72
C LYS A 50 -7.12 -3.23 1.46
N ALA A 51 -6.55 -2.02 1.54
CA ALA A 51 -5.83 -1.44 0.42
C ALA A 51 -4.59 -2.27 0.05
N PHE A 52 -3.84 -2.68 1.06
CA PHE A 52 -2.64 -3.48 0.84
C PHE A 52 -2.98 -4.86 0.27
N ALA A 53 -4.06 -5.47 0.75
CA ALA A 53 -4.53 -6.76 0.23
C ALA A 53 -4.90 -6.63 -1.25
N GLN A 54 -5.53 -5.53 -1.63
CA GLN A 54 -5.86 -5.26 -3.03
C GLN A 54 -4.60 -5.18 -3.88
N LEU A 55 -3.57 -4.49 -3.40
CA LEU A 55 -2.32 -4.36 -4.14
C LEU A 55 -1.58 -5.69 -4.28
N VAL A 56 -1.65 -6.53 -3.26
CA VAL A 56 -1.10 -7.89 -3.34
C VAL A 56 -1.86 -8.70 -4.38
N ASP A 57 -3.18 -8.60 -4.38
CA ASP A 57 -4.03 -9.31 -5.33
C ASP A 57 -3.75 -8.87 -6.78
N GLU A 58 -3.40 -7.60 -6.97
CA GLU A 58 -3.06 -7.06 -8.28
C GLU A 58 -1.62 -7.36 -8.70
N GLY A 59 -0.82 -7.91 -7.81
CA GLY A 59 0.58 -8.21 -8.12
C GLY A 59 1.52 -7.01 -7.99
N VAL A 60 1.06 -5.92 -7.38
CA VAL A 60 1.88 -4.71 -7.18
C VAL A 60 2.79 -4.87 -5.98
N LEU A 61 2.29 -5.50 -4.92
CA LEU A 61 3.05 -5.76 -3.70
C LEU A 61 3.05 -7.26 -3.43
N TYR A 62 4.00 -7.71 -2.61
CA TYR A 62 3.97 -9.07 -2.09
C TYR A 62 4.44 -9.06 -0.64
N LYS A 63 4.03 -10.07 0.09
CA LYS A 63 4.35 -10.17 1.51
C LYS A 63 5.48 -11.17 1.72
N ARG A 64 6.49 -10.75 2.50
CA ARG A 64 7.51 -11.67 2.98
C ARG A 64 7.21 -11.96 4.44
N ARG A 65 6.94 -13.21 4.71
CA ARG A 65 6.53 -13.64 6.04
C ARG A 65 7.60 -13.28 7.07
N GLY A 66 7.19 -12.57 8.12
CA GLY A 66 8.08 -12.16 9.19
C GLY A 66 8.98 -10.98 8.87
N VAL A 67 8.91 -10.44 7.66
CA VAL A 67 9.76 -9.31 7.24
C VAL A 67 8.93 -8.08 6.92
N GLY A 68 7.89 -8.21 6.12
CA GLY A 68 7.02 -7.08 5.77
C GLY A 68 6.50 -7.18 4.35
N MET A 69 6.09 -6.02 3.82
CA MET A 69 5.55 -5.90 2.47
C MET A 69 6.57 -5.23 1.58
N PHE A 70 6.66 -5.71 0.35
CA PHE A 70 7.65 -5.26 -0.63
C PHE A 70 7.00 -5.04 -1.98
N VAL A 71 7.62 -4.19 -2.79
CA VAL A 71 7.18 -3.98 -4.17
C VAL A 71 7.53 -5.23 -4.99
N ALA A 72 6.55 -5.80 -5.64
CA ALA A 72 6.74 -7.01 -6.44
C ALA A 72 7.55 -6.70 -7.70
N PRO A 73 8.40 -7.63 -8.13
CA PRO A 73 9.16 -7.45 -9.37
C PRO A 73 8.24 -7.58 -10.59
N GLY A 74 8.57 -6.87 -11.63
CA GLY A 74 7.81 -6.92 -12.87
C GLY A 74 7.10 -5.65 -13.21
#